data_39d54e11ab553392ef82472a1a186b72
#
_entry.id   39d54e11ab553392ef82472a1a186b72
#
_cell.length_a   1.000
_cell.length_b   1.000
_cell.length_c   1.000
_cell.angle_alpha   90.00
_cell.angle_beta   90.00
_cell.angle_gamma   90.00
#
_symmetry.space_group_name_H-M   'P 1'
#
loop_
_entity.id
_entity.type
_entity.pdbx_description
1 polymer ?
#
loop_
_entity_poly.entity_id
_entity_poly.type
_entity_poly.pdbx_seq_one_letter_code
_entity_poly.pdbx_strand_id
1 'polypeptide(L)'
;MAFGVIWVAMIRAAMNTKNAKATPKAIKGYWSNGRFVKPEEIALEEVGPPSKTMLKAEADEKQALGEALLTLRADLMARLVLPTKLLDAIKDAKKITNFEGKRRQMQFIGKLMRPLDADPIRDAINEQLNGSAQLTLQLHLAEQWRDKLVADDESLSAWLNDYPATDAQQLRALIRQARKDYKPEKPGEAPRHGKSYREIFQLVKAQMQVSVDATS
;
A
#
# COMPACT_ATOMS: atom_id res chain seq x y z
N MET A 1 -29.42 0.00 8.25
CA MET A 1 -28.61 0.16 7.03
C MET A 1 -27.79 1.45 6.96
N ALA A 2 -27.45 2.11 8.06
CA ALA A 2 -26.73 3.40 8.05
C ALA A 2 -25.33 3.37 8.71
N PHE A 3 -24.94 2.27 9.35
CA PHE A 3 -23.68 2.20 10.11
C PHE A 3 -22.44 1.82 9.28
N GLY A 4 -22.60 1.09 8.19
CA GLY A 4 -21.48 0.69 7.31
C GLY A 4 -20.85 1.87 6.56
N VAL A 5 -21.67 2.85 6.16
CA VAL A 5 -21.21 4.02 5.39
C VAL A 5 -20.44 5.00 6.27
N ILE A 6 -20.78 5.11 7.54
CA ILE A 6 -20.11 6.00 8.50
C ILE A 6 -18.70 5.47 8.85
N TRP A 7 -18.52 4.16 8.88
CA TRP A 7 -17.26 3.55 9.25
C TRP A 7 -16.20 3.64 8.12
N VAL A 8 -16.61 3.47 6.86
CA VAL A 8 -15.76 3.70 5.68
C VAL A 8 -15.36 5.18 5.57
N ALA A 9 -16.27 6.11 5.90
CA ALA A 9 -15.96 7.53 5.95
C ALA A 9 -14.98 7.89 7.08
N MET A 10 -15.07 7.21 8.23
CA MET A 10 -14.19 7.44 9.37
C MET A 10 -12.75 6.92 9.13
N ILE A 11 -12.59 5.80 8.43
CA ILE A 11 -11.27 5.29 8.00
C ILE A 11 -10.64 6.21 6.96
N ARG A 12 -11.45 6.73 6.01
CA ARG A 12 -10.97 7.71 5.02
C ARG A 12 -10.54 9.03 5.66
N ALA A 13 -11.20 9.46 6.75
CA ALA A 13 -10.84 10.64 7.52
C ALA A 13 -9.55 10.41 8.35
N ALA A 14 -9.35 9.23 8.93
CA ALA A 14 -8.19 8.91 9.74
C ALA A 14 -6.89 8.77 8.90
N MET A 15 -6.98 8.34 7.64
CA MET A 15 -5.84 8.28 6.74
C MET A 15 -5.39 9.66 6.23
N ASN A 16 -6.28 10.67 6.25
CA ASN A 16 -5.98 12.01 5.71
C ASN A 16 -5.40 12.97 6.75
N THR A 17 -5.34 12.61 8.04
CA THR A 17 -4.89 13.54 9.09
C THR A 17 -3.39 13.50 9.42
N LYS A 18 -2.62 12.57 8.88
CA LYS A 18 -1.17 12.50 9.13
C LYS A 18 -0.32 13.34 8.17
N ASN A 19 -0.88 13.87 7.08
CA ASN A 19 -0.15 14.72 6.13
C ASN A 19 -0.58 16.20 6.14
N ALA A 20 -1.41 16.62 7.06
CA ALA A 20 -1.91 18.00 7.16
C ALA A 20 -1.09 18.84 8.15
N LYS A 21 0.24 18.90 8.00
CA LYS A 21 1.08 19.94 8.65
C LYS A 21 2.33 20.26 7.82
N ALA A 22 2.14 20.61 6.58
CA ALA A 22 3.02 21.55 5.91
C ALA A 22 2.13 22.55 5.19
N THR A 23 1.72 23.58 5.90
CA THR A 23 1.29 24.81 5.24
C THR A 23 2.45 25.19 4.33
N PRO A 24 2.24 25.30 3.01
CA PRO A 24 3.30 25.78 2.13
C PRO A 24 3.75 27.13 2.70
N LYS A 25 5.03 27.24 3.06
CA LYS A 25 5.60 28.52 3.51
C LYS A 25 5.29 29.50 2.37
N ALA A 26 4.51 30.51 2.64
CA ALA A 26 4.17 31.54 1.66
C ALA A 26 5.47 32.01 1.02
N ILE A 27 5.60 31.85 -0.29
CA ILE A 27 6.76 32.29 -1.05
C ILE A 27 6.78 33.81 -0.93
N LYS A 28 7.73 34.33 -0.18
CA LYS A 28 7.84 35.78 0.08
C LYS A 28 8.35 36.58 -1.13
N GLY A 29 8.54 35.90 -2.27
CA GLY A 29 9.21 36.47 -3.45
C GLY A 29 10.69 36.08 -3.48
N TYR A 30 11.35 36.27 -4.61
CA TYR A 30 12.78 36.02 -4.77
C TYR A 30 13.43 37.11 -5.68
N TRP A 31 14.76 37.21 -5.57
CA TRP A 31 15.54 38.10 -6.42
C TRP A 31 15.97 37.39 -7.69
N SER A 32 15.59 37.93 -8.85
CA SER A 32 16.03 37.45 -10.17
C SER A 32 16.57 38.63 -10.98
N ASN A 33 17.77 38.50 -11.53
CA ASN A 33 18.43 39.52 -12.36
C ASN A 33 18.43 40.95 -11.74
N GLY A 34 18.61 41.06 -10.42
CA GLY A 34 18.65 42.35 -9.74
C GLY A 34 17.29 42.97 -9.47
N ARG A 35 16.17 42.27 -9.78
CA ARG A 35 14.79 42.70 -9.50
C ARG A 35 14.14 41.73 -8.48
N PHE A 36 13.38 42.29 -7.54
CA PHE A 36 12.57 41.51 -6.61
C PHE A 36 11.24 41.12 -7.29
N VAL A 37 11.01 39.82 -7.47
CA VAL A 37 9.80 39.25 -8.08
C VAL A 37 8.82 38.87 -6.97
N LYS A 38 7.62 39.46 -7.00
CA LYS A 38 6.55 39.19 -6.05
C LYS A 38 5.83 37.88 -6.37
N PRO A 39 5.17 37.21 -5.38
CA PRO A 39 4.44 35.97 -5.61
C PRO A 39 3.34 36.07 -6.68
N GLU A 40 2.73 37.25 -6.83
CA GLU A 40 1.69 37.54 -7.81
C GLU A 40 2.23 37.60 -9.26
N GLU A 41 3.50 38.00 -9.42
CA GLU A 41 4.18 38.06 -10.72
C GLU A 41 4.66 36.68 -11.16
N ILE A 42 4.91 35.74 -10.19
CA ILE A 42 5.36 34.35 -10.47
C ILE A 42 4.29 33.57 -11.25
N ALA A 43 3.02 33.89 -11.06
CA ALA A 43 1.91 33.23 -11.74
C ALA A 43 1.75 33.62 -13.21
N LEU A 44 2.45 34.64 -13.67
CA LEU A 44 2.36 35.21 -15.03
C LEU A 44 3.65 35.05 -15.86
N GLU A 45 4.78 34.69 -15.22
CA GLU A 45 6.01 34.36 -15.96
C GLU A 45 5.88 32.94 -16.52
N GLU A 46 5.99 32.82 -17.84
CA GLU A 46 6.16 31.53 -18.52
C GLU A 46 7.24 30.74 -17.78
N VAL A 47 6.89 29.50 -17.40
CA VAL A 47 7.83 28.59 -16.73
C VAL A 47 9.07 28.47 -17.60
N GLY A 48 10.13 29.15 -17.21
CA GLY A 48 11.42 29.11 -17.92
C GLY A 48 11.91 27.66 -18.09
N PRO A 49 12.90 27.40 -18.93
CA PRO A 49 13.39 26.04 -19.14
C PRO A 49 13.71 25.39 -17.80
N PRO A 50 13.37 24.09 -17.62
CA PRO A 50 13.50 23.40 -16.34
C PRO A 50 14.93 23.51 -15.81
N SER A 51 15.06 23.84 -14.54
CA SER A 51 16.39 23.97 -13.90
C SER A 51 17.13 22.65 -13.93
N LYS A 52 18.47 22.68 -13.87
CA LYS A 52 19.30 21.45 -13.79
C LYS A 52 18.88 20.55 -12.63
N THR A 53 18.43 21.13 -11.53
CA THR A 53 17.95 20.38 -10.35
C THR A 53 16.64 19.68 -10.66
N MET A 54 15.72 20.32 -11.37
CA MET A 54 14.44 19.69 -11.79
C MET A 54 14.68 18.55 -12.77
N LEU A 55 15.56 18.77 -13.77
CA LEU A 55 15.92 17.71 -14.74
C LEU A 55 16.58 16.50 -14.06
N LYS A 56 17.41 16.76 -13.02
CA LYS A 56 17.99 15.67 -12.24
C LYS A 56 16.93 14.93 -11.43
N ALA A 57 16.03 15.65 -10.75
CA ALA A 57 14.95 15.03 -9.98
C ALA A 57 14.04 14.16 -10.86
N GLU A 58 13.69 14.64 -12.05
CA GLU A 58 12.91 13.86 -13.03
C GLU A 58 13.66 12.60 -13.49
N ALA A 59 14.98 12.71 -13.74
CA ALA A 59 15.77 11.56 -14.12
C ALA A 59 15.89 10.52 -13.00
N ASP A 60 16.05 10.97 -11.75
CA ASP A 60 16.10 10.13 -10.56
C ASP A 60 14.74 9.44 -10.32
N GLU A 61 13.62 10.16 -10.51
CA GLU A 61 12.28 9.60 -10.44
C GLU A 61 12.06 8.50 -11.50
N LYS A 62 12.39 8.79 -12.77
CA LYS A 62 12.27 7.81 -13.85
C LYS A 62 13.15 6.57 -13.61
N GLN A 63 14.32 6.75 -13.01
CA GLN A 63 15.16 5.62 -12.61
C GLN A 63 14.48 4.79 -11.51
N ALA A 64 13.93 5.43 -10.49
CA ALA A 64 13.21 4.74 -9.41
C ALA A 64 11.98 3.97 -9.93
N LEU A 65 11.21 4.56 -10.86
CA LEU A 65 10.10 3.86 -11.53
C LEU A 65 10.61 2.65 -12.32
N GLY A 66 11.74 2.77 -13.02
CA GLY A 66 12.37 1.66 -13.74
C GLY A 66 12.80 0.53 -12.80
N GLU A 67 13.27 0.85 -11.60
CA GLU A 67 13.60 -0.14 -10.57
C GLU A 67 12.33 -0.82 -10.03
N ALA A 68 11.27 -0.06 -9.80
CA ALA A 68 9.99 -0.59 -9.33
C ALA A 68 9.33 -1.56 -10.33
N LEU A 69 9.55 -1.38 -11.63
CA LEU A 69 9.07 -2.31 -12.67
C LEU A 69 9.63 -3.73 -12.51
N LEU A 70 10.77 -3.93 -11.84
CA LEU A 70 11.31 -5.26 -11.58
C LEU A 70 10.42 -6.09 -10.64
N THR A 71 9.73 -5.42 -9.73
CA THR A 71 8.87 -6.05 -8.73
C THR A 71 7.39 -5.98 -9.09
N LEU A 72 7.07 -5.33 -10.22
CA LEU A 72 5.70 -5.18 -10.67
C LEU A 72 5.10 -6.54 -11.06
N ARG A 73 3.84 -6.77 -10.66
CA ARG A 73 3.05 -7.97 -10.98
C ARG A 73 2.87 -8.11 -12.49
N ALA A 74 2.82 -9.36 -12.96
CA ALA A 74 2.74 -9.65 -14.39
C ALA A 74 1.47 -9.12 -15.07
N ASP A 75 0.33 -9.14 -14.37
CA ASP A 75 -0.94 -8.61 -14.86
C ASP A 75 -0.90 -7.08 -15.05
N LEU A 76 -0.31 -6.34 -14.12
CA LEU A 76 -0.10 -4.90 -14.24
C LEU A 76 0.91 -4.57 -15.32
N MET A 77 2.00 -5.34 -15.40
CA MET A 77 3.00 -5.19 -16.46
C MET A 77 2.40 -5.38 -17.86
N ALA A 78 1.47 -6.35 -18.02
CA ALA A 78 0.81 -6.63 -19.30
C ALA A 78 -0.12 -5.51 -19.78
N ARG A 79 -0.63 -4.66 -18.87
CA ARG A 79 -1.46 -3.49 -19.20
C ARG A 79 -0.64 -2.31 -19.71
N LEU A 80 0.66 -2.29 -19.44
CA LEU A 80 1.55 -1.20 -19.81
C LEU A 80 2.05 -1.37 -21.25
N VAL A 81 1.96 -0.31 -22.04
CA VAL A 81 2.52 -0.26 -23.39
C VAL A 81 3.99 0.14 -23.28
N LEU A 82 4.87 -0.85 -23.08
CA LEU A 82 6.31 -0.64 -22.91
C LEU A 82 7.09 -1.09 -24.14
N PRO A 83 8.18 -0.39 -24.52
CA PRO A 83 9.05 -0.81 -25.60
C PRO A 83 9.67 -2.20 -25.31
N THR A 84 9.78 -3.04 -26.33
CA THR A 84 10.36 -4.39 -26.20
C THR A 84 11.76 -4.38 -25.58
N LYS A 85 12.59 -3.39 -25.97
CA LYS A 85 13.93 -3.19 -25.40
C LYS A 85 13.93 -3.01 -23.88
N LEU A 86 12.92 -2.30 -23.34
CA LEU A 86 12.78 -2.10 -21.88
C LEU A 86 12.34 -3.39 -21.20
N LEU A 87 11.38 -4.10 -21.79
CA LEU A 87 10.92 -5.40 -21.27
C LEU A 87 12.05 -6.44 -21.21
N ASP A 88 12.89 -6.50 -22.25
CA ASP A 88 14.04 -7.39 -22.27
C ASP A 88 15.10 -6.96 -21.24
N ALA A 89 15.38 -5.66 -21.12
CA ALA A 89 16.28 -5.15 -20.10
C ALA A 89 15.82 -5.48 -18.67
N ILE A 90 14.50 -5.45 -18.39
CA ILE A 90 13.91 -5.84 -17.10
C ILE A 90 14.08 -7.35 -16.88
N LYS A 91 13.82 -8.19 -17.90
CA LYS A 91 14.02 -9.65 -17.82
C LYS A 91 15.47 -10.00 -17.51
N ASP A 92 16.41 -9.33 -18.15
CA ASP A 92 17.84 -9.55 -17.94
C ASP A 92 18.27 -9.07 -16.54
N ALA A 93 17.75 -7.93 -16.06
CA ALA A 93 18.02 -7.42 -14.71
C ALA A 93 17.60 -8.42 -13.61
N LYS A 94 16.51 -9.18 -13.83
CA LYS A 94 16.06 -10.23 -12.90
C LYS A 94 16.98 -11.44 -12.84
N LYS A 95 17.78 -11.70 -13.89
CA LYS A 95 18.72 -12.82 -13.97
C LYS A 95 20.09 -12.49 -13.41
N ILE A 96 20.45 -11.19 -13.36
CA ILE A 96 21.77 -10.75 -12.91
C ILE A 96 21.85 -10.85 -11.39
N THR A 97 22.77 -11.66 -10.90
CA THR A 97 23.07 -11.84 -9.47
C THR A 97 24.21 -10.97 -8.97
N ASN A 98 25.14 -10.59 -9.87
CA ASN A 98 26.27 -9.75 -9.52
C ASN A 98 25.82 -8.30 -9.28
N PHE A 99 26.22 -7.73 -8.14
CA PHE A 99 25.87 -6.38 -7.72
C PHE A 99 26.25 -5.31 -8.76
N GLU A 100 27.49 -5.35 -9.25
CA GLU A 100 27.98 -4.36 -10.22
C GLU A 100 27.27 -4.50 -11.58
N GLY A 101 27.04 -5.74 -12.04
CA GLY A 101 26.25 -6.01 -13.23
C GLY A 101 24.83 -5.49 -13.09
N LYS A 102 24.19 -5.72 -11.95
CA LYS A 102 22.84 -5.22 -11.66
C LYS A 102 22.79 -3.69 -11.65
N ARG A 103 23.77 -3.03 -11.04
CA ARG A 103 23.89 -1.56 -11.02
C ARG A 103 23.97 -0.98 -12.43
N ARG A 104 24.79 -1.58 -13.31
CA ARG A 104 24.89 -1.14 -14.72
C ARG A 104 23.59 -1.36 -15.48
N GLN A 105 22.93 -2.49 -15.26
CA GLN A 105 21.65 -2.79 -15.90
C GLN A 105 20.55 -1.82 -15.43
N MET A 106 20.54 -1.40 -14.15
CA MET A 106 19.63 -0.38 -13.64
C MET A 106 19.86 0.98 -14.32
N GLN A 107 21.11 1.38 -14.50
CA GLN A 107 21.43 2.59 -15.24
C GLN A 107 20.97 2.53 -16.72
N PHE A 108 21.06 1.36 -17.33
CA PHE A 108 20.56 1.15 -18.70
C PHE A 108 19.02 1.25 -18.75
N ILE A 109 18.32 0.62 -17.81
CA ILE A 109 16.86 0.75 -17.67
C ILE A 109 16.49 2.23 -17.46
N GLY A 110 17.17 2.96 -16.59
CA GLY A 110 16.94 4.39 -16.39
C GLY A 110 17.09 5.21 -17.68
N LYS A 111 18.06 4.87 -18.54
CA LYS A 111 18.19 5.53 -19.87
C LYS A 111 16.99 5.22 -20.78
N LEU A 112 16.50 4.00 -20.76
CA LEU A 112 15.33 3.58 -21.57
C LEU A 112 14.04 4.22 -21.07
N MET A 113 13.96 4.55 -19.80
CA MET A 113 12.80 5.22 -19.18
C MET A 113 12.70 6.71 -19.55
N ARG A 114 13.81 7.39 -19.89
CA ARG A 114 13.82 8.84 -20.14
C ARG A 114 12.79 9.33 -21.16
N PRO A 115 12.65 8.67 -22.36
CA PRO A 115 11.72 9.13 -23.39
C PRO A 115 10.26 8.69 -23.11
N LEU A 116 10.02 7.88 -22.08
CA LEU A 116 8.70 7.34 -21.81
C LEU A 116 7.87 8.27 -20.94
N ASP A 117 6.55 8.21 -21.14
CA ASP A 117 5.59 8.76 -20.21
C ASP A 117 5.63 7.95 -18.90
N ALA A 118 5.84 8.65 -17.79
CA ALA A 118 5.97 8.05 -16.48
C ALA A 118 4.63 7.79 -15.80
N ASP A 119 3.56 8.49 -16.21
CA ASP A 119 2.27 8.47 -15.51
C ASP A 119 1.62 7.09 -15.51
N PRO A 120 1.48 6.35 -16.64
CA PRO A 120 0.89 5.03 -16.62
C PRO A 120 1.69 4.03 -15.77
N ILE A 121 3.01 4.21 -15.72
CA ILE A 121 3.91 3.35 -14.93
C ILE A 121 3.72 3.65 -13.44
N ARG A 122 3.64 4.93 -13.09
CA ARG A 122 3.39 5.39 -11.71
C ARG A 122 2.04 4.87 -11.21
N ASP A 123 1.00 4.96 -12.04
CA ASP A 123 -0.34 4.48 -11.69
C ASP A 123 -0.35 2.96 -11.44
N ALA A 124 0.29 2.16 -12.28
CA ALA A 124 0.40 0.72 -12.08
C ALA A 124 1.18 0.35 -10.81
N ILE A 125 2.25 1.08 -10.50
CA ILE A 125 3.02 0.89 -9.26
C ILE A 125 2.17 1.26 -8.04
N ASN A 126 1.44 2.38 -8.09
CA ASN A 126 0.56 2.81 -7.02
C ASN A 126 -0.61 1.83 -6.83
N GLU A 127 -1.18 1.27 -7.90
CA GLU A 127 -2.20 0.23 -7.82
C GLU A 127 -1.66 -1.00 -7.06
N GLN A 128 -0.45 -1.44 -7.37
CA GLN A 128 0.19 -2.54 -6.65
C GLN A 128 0.43 -2.23 -5.17
N LEU A 129 0.95 -1.05 -4.86
CA LEU A 129 1.24 -0.62 -3.50
C LEU A 129 -0.05 -0.49 -2.66
N ASN A 130 -1.09 0.11 -3.23
CA ASN A 130 -2.39 0.27 -2.58
C ASN A 130 -3.06 -1.08 -2.35
N GLY A 131 -3.04 -1.98 -3.34
CA GLY A 131 -3.56 -3.33 -3.19
C GLY A 131 -2.82 -4.13 -2.11
N SER A 132 -1.50 -4.03 -2.05
CA SER A 132 -0.68 -4.67 -1.02
C SER A 132 -0.97 -4.10 0.37
N ALA A 133 -1.05 -2.78 0.50
CA ALA A 133 -1.39 -2.11 1.76
C ALA A 133 -2.79 -2.49 2.26
N GLN A 134 -3.77 -2.56 1.36
CA GLN A 134 -5.13 -2.97 1.67
C GLN A 134 -5.20 -4.42 2.15
N LEU A 135 -4.51 -5.34 1.49
CA LEU A 135 -4.41 -6.73 1.91
C LEU A 135 -3.76 -6.86 3.30
N THR A 136 -2.69 -6.13 3.56
CA THR A 136 -2.02 -6.11 4.86
C THR A 136 -2.95 -5.59 5.95
N LEU A 137 -3.69 -4.52 5.69
CA LEU A 137 -4.66 -3.97 6.62
C LEU A 137 -5.78 -4.98 6.93
N GLN A 138 -6.30 -5.67 5.91
CA GLN A 138 -7.31 -6.73 6.10
C GLN A 138 -6.79 -7.87 6.96
N LEU A 139 -5.53 -8.30 6.76
CA LEU A 139 -4.92 -9.34 7.59
C LEU A 139 -4.80 -8.88 9.05
N HIS A 140 -4.32 -7.67 9.31
CA HIS A 140 -4.23 -7.14 10.67
C HIS A 140 -5.58 -6.98 11.33
N LEU A 141 -6.61 -6.56 10.60
CA LEU A 141 -7.97 -6.49 11.12
C LEU A 141 -8.51 -7.89 11.48
N ALA A 142 -8.24 -8.89 10.64
CA ALA A 142 -8.63 -10.26 10.92
C ALA A 142 -7.90 -10.84 12.16
N GLU A 143 -6.63 -10.49 12.35
CA GLU A 143 -5.87 -10.85 13.55
C GLU A 143 -6.45 -10.19 14.80
N GLN A 144 -6.75 -8.91 14.74
CA GLN A 144 -7.36 -8.18 15.85
C GLN A 144 -8.75 -8.75 16.23
N TRP A 145 -9.57 -9.08 15.24
CA TRP A 145 -10.88 -9.69 15.49
C TRP A 145 -10.74 -11.08 16.12
N ARG A 146 -9.83 -11.92 15.60
CA ARG A 146 -9.55 -13.23 16.20
C ARG A 146 -9.16 -13.08 17.67
N ASP A 147 -8.27 -12.14 18.00
CA ASP A 147 -7.78 -11.96 19.35
C ASP A 147 -8.88 -11.45 20.29
N LYS A 148 -9.71 -10.51 19.84
CA LYS A 148 -10.89 -10.03 20.56
C LYS A 148 -11.90 -11.16 20.81
N LEU A 149 -12.23 -11.96 19.80
CA LEU A 149 -13.17 -13.07 19.90
C LEU A 149 -12.71 -14.14 20.90
N VAL A 150 -11.39 -14.37 20.98
CA VAL A 150 -10.85 -15.33 21.97
C VAL A 150 -10.79 -14.71 23.37
N ALA A 151 -10.54 -13.40 23.49
CA ALA A 151 -10.41 -12.73 24.78
C ALA A 151 -11.77 -12.49 25.46
N ASP A 152 -12.80 -12.08 24.69
CA ASP A 152 -14.05 -11.59 25.24
C ASP A 152 -15.28 -12.13 24.51
N ASP A 153 -16.35 -12.43 25.27
CA ASP A 153 -17.62 -12.94 24.74
C ASP A 153 -18.51 -11.84 24.15
N GLU A 154 -18.35 -10.57 24.59
CA GLU A 154 -19.09 -9.45 24.03
C GLU A 154 -18.67 -9.19 22.57
N SER A 155 -17.41 -9.42 22.26
CA SER A 155 -16.86 -9.30 20.91
C SER A 155 -17.55 -10.23 19.91
N LEU A 156 -18.08 -11.37 20.35
CA LEU A 156 -18.85 -12.28 19.49
C LEU A 156 -20.17 -11.65 19.05
N SER A 157 -20.85 -10.95 19.94
CA SER A 157 -22.12 -10.26 19.61
C SER A 157 -21.87 -9.11 18.65
N ALA A 158 -20.82 -8.34 18.86
CA ALA A 158 -20.38 -7.28 17.95
C ALA A 158 -20.02 -7.83 16.56
N TRP A 159 -19.27 -8.93 16.52
CA TRP A 159 -18.92 -9.60 15.26
C TRP A 159 -20.17 -10.06 14.47
N LEU A 160 -21.13 -10.72 15.13
CA LEU A 160 -22.35 -11.23 14.48
C LEU A 160 -23.27 -10.11 13.99
N ASN A 161 -23.23 -8.94 14.60
CA ASN A 161 -23.93 -7.76 14.11
C ASN A 161 -23.30 -7.21 12.81
N ASP A 162 -21.97 -7.19 12.75
CA ASP A 162 -21.24 -6.69 11.57
C ASP A 162 -21.23 -7.72 10.43
N TYR A 163 -21.19 -9.03 10.77
CA TYR A 163 -21.07 -10.15 9.83
C TYR A 163 -22.16 -11.21 10.08
N PRO A 164 -23.43 -10.91 9.76
CA PRO A 164 -24.57 -11.79 10.07
C PRO A 164 -24.55 -13.13 9.31
N ALA A 165 -23.79 -13.23 8.22
CA ALA A 165 -23.63 -14.47 7.46
C ALA A 165 -22.71 -15.49 8.15
N THR A 166 -22.09 -15.14 9.28
CA THR A 166 -21.20 -16.03 10.03
C THR A 166 -21.98 -17.10 10.76
N ASP A 167 -21.56 -18.37 10.67
CA ASP A 167 -22.11 -19.45 11.51
C ASP A 167 -21.69 -19.23 12.98
N ALA A 168 -22.66 -18.74 13.77
CA ALA A 168 -22.46 -18.43 15.19
C ALA A 168 -22.15 -19.69 16.03
N GLN A 169 -22.68 -20.87 15.65
CA GLN A 169 -22.43 -22.10 16.41
C GLN A 169 -21.01 -22.61 16.18
N GLN A 170 -20.59 -22.63 14.94
CA GLN A 170 -19.21 -22.99 14.57
C GLN A 170 -18.20 -22.05 15.24
N LEU A 171 -18.42 -20.74 15.17
CA LEU A 171 -17.50 -19.75 15.75
C LEU A 171 -17.42 -19.90 17.27
N ARG A 172 -18.56 -20.08 17.97
CA ARG A 172 -18.57 -20.34 19.42
C ARG A 172 -17.84 -21.61 19.82
N ALA A 173 -17.96 -22.68 19.02
CA ALA A 173 -17.24 -23.92 19.27
C ALA A 173 -15.73 -23.74 19.13
N LEU A 174 -15.28 -23.02 18.08
CA LEU A 174 -13.86 -22.70 17.84
C LEU A 174 -13.28 -21.83 18.94
N ILE A 175 -14.01 -20.80 19.40
CA ILE A 175 -13.59 -19.92 20.49
C ILE A 175 -13.37 -20.72 21.79
N ARG A 176 -14.34 -21.56 22.17
CA ARG A 176 -14.22 -22.40 23.37
C ARG A 176 -13.01 -23.34 23.29
N GLN A 177 -12.79 -23.94 22.12
CA GLN A 177 -11.64 -24.83 21.91
C GLN A 177 -10.32 -24.06 21.94
N ALA A 178 -10.25 -22.88 21.30
CA ALA A 178 -9.05 -22.05 21.31
C ALA A 178 -8.65 -21.61 22.71
N ARG A 179 -9.64 -21.24 23.55
CA ARG A 179 -9.41 -20.90 24.97
C ARG A 179 -8.92 -22.12 25.78
N LYS A 180 -9.44 -23.32 25.50
CA LYS A 180 -9.02 -24.56 26.16
C LYS A 180 -7.59 -24.97 25.73
N ASP A 181 -7.23 -24.77 24.48
CA ASP A 181 -5.93 -25.11 23.91
C ASP A 181 -4.84 -24.11 24.28
N TYR A 182 -5.24 -22.93 24.81
CA TYR A 182 -4.29 -21.90 25.23
C TYR A 182 -3.43 -22.40 26.38
N LYS A 183 -2.12 -22.48 26.14
CA LYS A 183 -1.13 -22.78 27.18
C LYS A 183 -0.38 -21.50 27.49
N PRO A 184 -0.40 -21.03 28.75
CA PRO A 184 0.36 -19.86 29.15
C PRO A 184 1.84 -20.03 28.85
N GLU A 185 2.48 -18.97 28.44
CA GLU A 185 3.91 -18.91 28.12
C GLU A 185 4.74 -19.31 29.33
N LYS A 186 5.74 -20.17 29.11
CA LYS A 186 6.89 -20.23 30.00
C LYS A 186 7.76 -19.01 29.69
N PRO A 187 8.42 -18.43 30.71
CA PRO A 187 9.33 -17.31 30.48
C PRO A 187 10.34 -17.64 29.39
N GLY A 188 10.29 -16.91 28.23
CA GLY A 188 11.19 -17.09 27.10
C GLY A 188 10.67 -17.94 25.93
N GLU A 189 9.44 -18.48 25.99
CA GLU A 189 8.80 -19.16 24.85
C GLU A 189 7.67 -18.29 24.27
N ALA A 190 7.53 -18.28 22.94
CA ALA A 190 6.40 -17.64 22.27
C ALA A 190 5.09 -18.41 22.53
N PRO A 191 3.93 -17.72 22.64
CA PRO A 191 2.65 -18.34 22.91
C PRO A 191 2.30 -19.38 21.84
N ARG A 192 1.99 -20.60 22.29
CA ARG A 192 1.58 -21.69 21.41
C ARG A 192 0.06 -21.70 21.28
N HIS A 193 -0.41 -21.19 20.17
CA HIS A 193 -1.83 -21.25 19.84
C HIS A 193 -2.19 -22.56 19.15
N GLY A 194 -3.33 -23.15 19.54
CA GLY A 194 -3.87 -24.38 18.98
C GLY A 194 -4.36 -24.23 17.52
N LYS A 195 -4.86 -25.35 16.96
CA LYS A 195 -5.44 -25.38 15.61
C LYS A 195 -6.66 -24.48 15.50
N SER A 196 -7.53 -24.48 16.50
CA SER A 196 -8.77 -23.70 16.54
C SER A 196 -8.54 -22.19 16.47
N TYR A 197 -7.45 -21.68 17.04
CA TYR A 197 -7.06 -20.28 16.94
C TYR A 197 -6.75 -19.85 15.49
N ARG A 198 -6.12 -20.74 14.71
CA ARG A 198 -5.86 -20.50 13.28
C ARG A 198 -7.15 -20.63 12.44
N GLU A 199 -8.04 -21.54 12.81
CA GLU A 199 -9.33 -21.70 12.13
C GLU A 199 -10.24 -20.50 12.34
N ILE A 200 -10.26 -19.87 13.53
CA ILE A 200 -10.95 -18.60 13.77
C ILE A 200 -10.43 -17.53 12.82
N PHE A 201 -9.12 -17.39 12.67
CA PHE A 201 -8.52 -16.42 11.75
C PHE A 201 -8.98 -16.63 10.31
N GLN A 202 -8.99 -17.89 9.83
CA GLN A 202 -9.43 -18.19 8.46
C GLN A 202 -10.91 -17.88 8.25
N LEU A 203 -11.76 -18.21 9.23
CA LEU A 203 -13.18 -17.92 9.19
C LEU A 203 -13.42 -16.40 9.16
N VAL A 204 -12.80 -15.66 10.07
CA VAL A 204 -12.89 -14.19 10.14
C VAL A 204 -12.44 -13.57 8.84
N LYS A 205 -11.28 -13.96 8.32
CA LYS A 205 -10.74 -13.47 7.05
C LYS A 205 -11.70 -13.73 5.88
N ALA A 206 -12.26 -14.93 5.78
CA ALA A 206 -13.19 -15.30 4.71
C ALA A 206 -14.47 -14.43 4.75
N GLN A 207 -15.04 -14.22 5.94
CA GLN A 207 -16.26 -13.40 6.10
C GLN A 207 -16.01 -11.93 5.77
N MET A 208 -14.85 -11.39 6.15
CA MET A 208 -14.46 -10.03 5.81
C MET A 208 -14.28 -9.83 4.29
N GLN A 209 -13.76 -10.84 3.57
CA GLN A 209 -13.63 -10.78 2.11
C GLN A 209 -15.02 -10.77 1.42
N VAL A 210 -15.91 -11.65 1.81
CA VAL A 210 -17.28 -11.71 1.26
C VAL A 210 -18.02 -10.37 1.43
N SER A 211 -17.84 -9.69 2.55
CA SER A 211 -18.49 -8.39 2.80
C SER A 211 -17.92 -7.27 1.91
N VAL A 212 -16.66 -7.32 1.55
CA VAL A 212 -16.01 -6.33 0.63
C VAL A 212 -16.54 -6.55 -0.79
N ASP A 213 -16.60 -7.80 -1.26
CA ASP A 213 -17.05 -8.14 -2.60
C ASP A 213 -18.56 -7.82 -2.81
N ALA A 214 -19.36 -7.91 -1.75
CA ALA A 214 -20.80 -7.55 -1.79
C ALA A 214 -21.05 -6.03 -1.84
N THR A 215 -20.03 -5.20 -1.58
CA THR A 215 -20.17 -3.74 -1.53
C THR A 215 -19.52 -3.05 -2.76
N SER A 216 -18.82 -3.80 -3.63
CA SER A 216 -18.17 -3.33 -4.86
C SER A 216 -19.06 -3.51 -6.07
#